data_24270f0fae9a80137496909c52593297
#
_entry.id   24270f0fae9a80137496909c52593297
#
_cell.length_a   1.000
_cell.length_b   1.000
_cell.length_c   1.000
_cell.angle_alpha   90.00
_cell.angle_beta   90.00
_cell.angle_gamma   90.00
#
_symmetry.space_group_name_H-M   'P 1'
#
loop_
_entity.id
_entity.type
_entity.pdbx_description
1 polymer ?
#
loop_
_entity_poly.entity_id
_entity_poly.type
_entity_poly.pdbx_seq_one_letter_code
_entity_poly.pdbx_strand_id
1 'polypeptide(L)'
;MATKGQINTVEDIFEGRLRGNQLMASGISLTPDFARLLWGSTRMKEVTWLDLGDNLLGDEGVRELAGCDLLTNIQYLNLSRNGLTDQGLTHLSRSKYLTKLKR
;
A
#
# COMPACT_ATOMS: atom_id res chain seq x y z
N MET A 1 21.28 13.88 1.76
CA MET A 1 20.06 14.65 2.03
C MET A 1 19.08 14.50 0.86
N ALA A 2 17.82 14.30 1.15
CA ALA A 2 16.82 14.15 0.10
C ALA A 2 16.54 15.46 -0.59
N THR A 3 16.37 15.44 -1.92
CA THR A 3 15.89 16.60 -2.66
C THR A 3 14.37 16.67 -2.57
N LYS A 4 13.83 17.86 -2.80
CA LYS A 4 12.38 18.05 -2.79
C LYS A 4 11.71 17.17 -3.86
N GLY A 5 10.71 16.41 -3.46
CA GLY A 5 10.03 15.48 -4.35
C GLY A 5 10.63 14.08 -4.40
N GLN A 6 11.82 13.90 -3.84
CA GLN A 6 12.45 12.60 -3.78
C GLN A 6 11.91 11.78 -2.60
N ILE A 7 11.57 10.51 -2.86
CA ILE A 7 11.01 9.65 -1.83
C ILE A 7 12.10 8.76 -1.28
N ASN A 8 12.50 8.98 -0.03
CA ASN A 8 13.54 8.21 0.66
C ASN A 8 13.03 7.52 1.92
N THR A 9 11.92 8.00 2.48
CA THR A 9 11.38 7.46 3.73
C THR A 9 9.87 7.30 3.63
N VAL A 10 9.32 6.54 4.58
CA VAL A 10 7.87 6.38 4.68
C VAL A 10 7.18 7.74 4.93
N GLU A 11 7.80 8.61 5.73
CA GLU A 11 7.24 9.92 5.99
C GLU A 11 7.13 10.77 4.72
N ASP A 12 8.07 10.63 3.79
CA ASP A 12 7.98 11.34 2.52
C ASP A 12 6.72 10.95 1.75
N ILE A 13 6.32 9.69 1.82
CA ILE A 13 5.11 9.22 1.17
C ILE A 13 3.89 9.87 1.80
N PHE A 14 3.79 9.86 3.13
CA PHE A 14 2.63 10.44 3.80
C PHE A 14 2.55 11.95 3.60
N GLU A 15 3.67 12.64 3.72
CA GLU A 15 3.69 14.10 3.56
C GLU A 15 3.29 14.53 2.15
N GLY A 16 3.78 13.83 1.15
CA GLY A 16 3.54 14.21 -0.23
C GLY A 16 2.26 13.66 -0.83
N ARG A 17 1.72 12.59 -0.28
CA ARG A 17 0.68 11.82 -0.97
C ARG A 17 -0.56 11.50 -0.14
N LEU A 18 -0.57 11.85 1.14
CA LEU A 18 -1.76 11.65 1.96
C LEU A 18 -2.63 12.89 1.90
N ARG A 19 -3.89 12.70 1.50
CA ARG A 19 -4.89 13.76 1.45
C ARG A 19 -6.10 13.31 2.24
N GLY A 20 -6.24 13.80 3.49
CA GLY A 20 -7.27 13.30 4.38
C GLY A 20 -7.00 11.83 4.66
N ASN A 21 -7.95 10.96 4.29
CA ASN A 21 -7.83 9.51 4.49
C ASN A 21 -7.41 8.78 3.20
N GLN A 22 -7.01 9.51 2.17
CA GLN A 22 -6.65 8.94 0.87
C GLN A 22 -5.14 9.00 0.67
N LEU A 23 -4.50 7.86 0.59
CA LEU A 23 -3.08 7.77 0.30
C LEU A 23 -2.89 7.45 -1.18
N MET A 24 -2.40 8.42 -1.92
CA MET A 24 -2.21 8.33 -3.38
C MET A 24 -0.74 8.03 -3.66
N ALA A 25 -0.38 6.77 -3.60
CA ALA A 25 1.01 6.33 -3.72
C ALA A 25 1.30 5.58 -5.02
N SER A 26 0.61 5.93 -6.10
CA SER A 26 0.83 5.29 -7.39
C SER A 26 2.12 5.78 -8.05
N GLY A 27 2.75 4.91 -8.82
CA GLY A 27 3.87 5.29 -9.70
C GLY A 27 5.12 5.77 -8.99
N ILE A 28 5.41 5.26 -7.81
CA ILE A 28 6.58 5.70 -7.03
C ILE A 28 7.66 4.61 -6.92
N SER A 29 7.61 3.61 -7.79
CA SER A 29 8.56 2.50 -7.81
C SER A 29 8.65 1.78 -6.46
N LEU A 30 7.51 1.62 -5.80
CA LEU A 30 7.44 0.99 -4.49
C LEU A 30 7.75 -0.50 -4.62
N THR A 31 8.85 -0.94 -3.97
CA THR A 31 9.27 -2.34 -3.94
C THR A 31 8.71 -3.02 -2.69
N PRO A 32 8.72 -4.37 -2.64
CA PRO A 32 8.30 -5.06 -1.41
C PRO A 32 9.08 -4.63 -0.17
N ASP A 33 10.39 -4.42 -0.30
CA ASP A 33 11.22 -4.03 0.83
C ASP A 33 10.83 -2.67 1.40
N PHE A 34 10.60 -1.68 0.54
CA PHE A 34 10.18 -0.36 1.00
C PHE A 34 8.74 -0.40 1.50
N ALA A 35 7.90 -1.18 0.82
CA ALA A 35 6.49 -1.31 1.21
C ALA A 35 6.33 -1.90 2.61
N ARG A 36 7.25 -2.78 3.02
CA ARG A 36 7.25 -3.35 4.37
C ARG A 36 7.28 -2.25 5.42
N LEU A 37 8.07 -1.22 5.18
CA LEU A 37 8.16 -0.08 6.10
C LEU A 37 6.83 0.70 6.13
N LEU A 38 6.19 0.82 4.98
CA LEU A 38 4.89 1.50 4.88
C LEU A 38 3.82 0.71 5.65
N TRP A 39 3.77 -0.61 5.46
CA TRP A 39 2.80 -1.45 6.17
C TRP A 39 3.00 -1.42 7.68
N GLY A 40 4.22 -1.14 8.15
CA GLY A 40 4.51 -1.06 9.58
C GLY A 40 4.21 0.28 10.21
N SER A 41 3.82 1.28 9.44
CA SER A 41 3.52 2.61 9.99
C SER A 41 2.12 2.65 10.58
N THR A 42 2.02 3.11 11.83
CA THR A 42 0.71 3.23 12.49
C THR A 42 -0.21 4.24 11.80
N ARG A 43 0.35 5.13 10.98
CA ARG A 43 -0.47 6.07 10.19
C ARG A 43 -1.37 5.34 9.19
N MET A 44 -1.04 4.11 8.84
CA MET A 44 -1.90 3.33 7.93
C MET A 44 -3.28 3.06 8.50
N LYS A 45 -3.45 3.14 9.81
CA LYS A 45 -4.77 2.97 10.43
C LYS A 45 -5.77 4.05 9.99
N GLU A 46 -5.28 5.21 9.58
CA GLU A 46 -6.11 6.33 9.15
C GLU A 46 -6.51 6.24 7.68
N VAL A 47 -5.90 5.35 6.92
CA VAL A 47 -6.10 5.28 5.49
C VAL A 47 -7.31 4.43 5.18
N THR A 48 -8.25 5.00 4.42
CA THR A 48 -9.44 4.29 3.93
C THR A 48 -9.40 4.09 2.43
N TRP A 49 -8.63 4.88 1.73
CA TRP A 49 -8.47 4.82 0.28
C TRP A 49 -6.98 4.71 -0.02
N LEU A 50 -6.56 3.58 -0.61
CA LEU A 50 -5.15 3.30 -0.85
C LEU A 50 -4.93 3.02 -2.32
N ASP A 51 -4.23 3.93 -2.99
CA ASP A 51 -3.87 3.75 -4.39
C ASP A 51 -2.39 3.40 -4.48
N LEU A 52 -2.12 2.15 -4.87
CA LEU A 52 -0.77 1.62 -5.04
C LEU A 52 -0.52 1.19 -6.48
N GLY A 53 -1.29 1.70 -7.42
CA GLY A 53 -1.15 1.35 -8.83
C GLY A 53 0.24 1.67 -9.37
N ASP A 54 0.66 0.98 -10.41
CA ASP A 54 1.93 1.24 -11.09
C ASP A 54 3.14 1.22 -10.17
N ASN A 55 3.26 0.19 -9.35
CA ASN A 55 4.40 -0.01 -8.48
C ASN A 55 5.06 -1.35 -8.77
N LEU A 56 5.96 -1.78 -7.92
CA LEU A 56 6.77 -2.99 -8.11
C LEU A 56 6.54 -3.99 -6.99
N LEU A 57 5.30 -4.05 -6.47
CA LEU A 57 4.98 -4.88 -5.30
C LEU A 57 5.07 -6.37 -5.60
N GLY A 58 4.51 -6.82 -6.72
CA GLY A 58 4.44 -8.23 -7.03
C GLY A 58 3.60 -9.00 -6.01
N ASP A 59 3.58 -10.32 -6.17
CA ASP A 59 2.81 -11.18 -5.26
C ASP A 59 3.33 -11.13 -3.83
N GLU A 60 4.65 -10.97 -3.66
CA GLU A 60 5.25 -10.90 -2.34
C GLU A 60 4.80 -9.64 -1.58
N GLY A 61 4.84 -8.48 -2.25
CA GLY A 61 4.39 -7.24 -1.61
C GLY A 61 2.93 -7.29 -1.22
N VAL A 62 2.11 -7.90 -2.06
CA VAL A 62 0.67 -8.03 -1.80
C VAL A 62 0.40 -9.04 -0.68
N ARG A 63 1.19 -10.12 -0.61
CA ARG A 63 1.08 -11.07 0.49
C ARG A 63 1.28 -10.37 1.83
N GLU A 64 2.29 -9.53 1.91
CA GLU A 64 2.58 -8.80 3.14
C GLU A 64 1.50 -7.77 3.46
N LEU A 65 1.00 -7.08 2.43
CA LEU A 65 -0.10 -6.14 2.60
C LEU A 65 -1.34 -6.85 3.14
N ALA A 66 -1.67 -8.00 2.58
CA ALA A 66 -2.84 -8.75 2.99
C ALA A 66 -2.75 -9.25 4.43
N GLY A 67 -1.54 -9.39 4.97
CA GLY A 67 -1.30 -9.80 6.35
C GLY A 67 -1.13 -8.65 7.33
N CYS A 68 -1.32 -7.41 6.89
CA CYS A 68 -1.08 -6.25 7.74
C CYS A 68 -2.31 -5.88 8.53
N ASP A 69 -2.22 -5.95 9.87
CA ASP A 69 -3.34 -5.65 10.75
C ASP A 69 -3.64 -4.16 10.88
N LEU A 70 -2.78 -3.29 10.35
CA LEU A 70 -3.01 -1.86 10.35
C LEU A 70 -3.95 -1.39 9.23
N LEU A 71 -4.31 -2.29 8.30
CA LEU A 71 -5.09 -1.93 7.12
C LEU A 71 -6.57 -2.26 7.24
N THR A 72 -7.07 -2.39 8.46
CA THR A 72 -8.46 -2.79 8.70
C THR A 72 -9.49 -1.77 8.24
N ASN A 73 -9.09 -0.54 8.02
CA ASN A 73 -10.02 0.53 7.61
C ASN A 73 -10.04 0.78 6.10
N ILE A 74 -9.24 0.04 5.33
CA ILE A 74 -9.19 0.24 3.88
C ILE A 74 -10.52 -0.17 3.25
N GLN A 75 -11.11 0.75 2.49
CA GLN A 75 -12.36 0.52 1.75
C GLN A 75 -12.12 0.47 0.24
N TYR A 76 -11.10 1.15 -0.23
CA TYR A 76 -10.71 1.15 -1.63
C TYR A 76 -9.23 0.81 -1.74
N LEU A 77 -8.88 -0.10 -2.66
CA LEU A 77 -7.50 -0.54 -2.86
C LEU A 77 -7.26 -0.70 -4.36
N ASN A 78 -6.32 0.06 -4.89
CA ASN A 78 -5.87 -0.09 -6.27
C ASN A 78 -4.48 -0.71 -6.30
N LEU A 79 -4.37 -1.89 -6.91
CA LEU A 79 -3.11 -2.62 -7.06
C LEU A 79 -2.80 -2.88 -8.54
N SER A 80 -3.40 -2.15 -9.47
CA SER A 80 -3.18 -2.38 -10.89
C SER A 80 -1.71 -2.14 -11.25
N ARG A 81 -1.23 -2.90 -12.23
CA ARG A 81 0.13 -2.77 -12.77
C ARG A 81 1.22 -2.95 -11.70
N ASN A 82 1.09 -4.01 -10.93
CA ASN A 82 2.08 -4.38 -9.92
C ASN A 82 2.67 -5.76 -10.18
N GLY A 83 2.44 -6.32 -11.35
CA GLY A 83 2.98 -7.63 -11.69
C GLY A 83 2.36 -8.78 -10.89
N LEU A 84 1.07 -8.65 -10.55
CA LEU A 84 0.38 -9.67 -9.78
C LEU A 84 0.01 -10.86 -10.64
N THR A 85 0.10 -12.07 -10.05
CA THR A 85 -0.42 -13.29 -10.62
C THR A 85 -1.61 -13.76 -9.77
N ASP A 86 -2.13 -14.94 -10.08
CA ASP A 86 -3.23 -15.54 -9.30
C ASP A 86 -2.86 -15.73 -7.83
N GLN A 87 -1.56 -15.91 -7.52
CA GLN A 87 -1.12 -16.03 -6.14
C GLN A 87 -1.37 -14.75 -5.35
N GLY A 88 -1.08 -13.60 -5.95
CA GLY A 88 -1.35 -12.33 -5.30
C GLY A 88 -2.82 -12.13 -5.01
N LEU A 89 -3.67 -12.48 -5.97
CA LEU A 89 -5.11 -12.38 -5.79
C LEU A 89 -5.61 -13.33 -4.70
N THR A 90 -5.01 -14.52 -4.61
CA THR A 90 -5.35 -15.48 -3.57
C THR A 90 -5.03 -14.91 -2.18
N HIS A 91 -3.87 -14.27 -2.03
CA HIS A 91 -3.50 -13.65 -0.75
C HIS A 91 -4.51 -12.59 -0.35
N LEU A 92 -4.96 -11.77 -1.30
CA LEU A 92 -5.95 -10.75 -1.02
C LEU A 92 -7.27 -11.35 -0.56
N SER A 93 -7.72 -12.39 -1.27
CA SER A 93 -9.02 -13.01 -0.97
C SER A 93 -9.04 -13.69 0.40
N ARG A 94 -7.87 -14.06 0.93
CA ARG A 94 -7.77 -14.72 2.23
C ARG A 94 -7.40 -13.78 3.36
N SER A 95 -7.29 -12.49 3.09
CA SER A 95 -6.91 -11.53 4.13
C SER A 95 -8.00 -11.43 5.18
N LYS A 96 -7.59 -11.54 6.47
CA LYS A 96 -8.52 -11.33 7.59
C LYS A 96 -8.66 -9.85 7.96
N TYR A 97 -7.81 -9.00 7.41
CA TYR A 97 -7.75 -7.60 7.82
C TYR A 97 -8.47 -6.66 6.84
N LEU A 98 -8.55 -7.04 5.58
CA LEU A 98 -9.18 -6.22 4.55
C LEU A 98 -10.69 -6.47 4.47
N THR A 99 -11.35 -6.50 5.62
CA THR A 99 -12.76 -6.88 5.71
C THR A 99 -13.72 -5.75 5.34
N LYS A 100 -13.25 -4.52 5.33
CA LYS A 100 -14.10 -3.38 4.95
C LYS A 100 -13.95 -3.02 3.48
N LEU A 101 -13.18 -3.79 2.73
CA LEU A 101 -12.87 -3.51 1.34
C LEU A 101 -14.12 -3.57 0.47
N LYS A 102 -14.35 -2.49 -0.29
CA LYS A 102 -15.49 -2.37 -1.19
C LYS A 102 -15.09 -2.43 -2.67
N ARG A 103 -13.84 -2.15 -2.98
CA ARG A 103 -13.34 -2.18 -4.35
C ARG A 103 -11.89 -2.57 -4.40
#